data_44088038357e30393cf65254c19466fc
#
_entry.id   44088038357e30393cf65254c19466fc
#
_cell.length_a   1.000
_cell.length_b   1.000
_cell.length_c   1.000
_cell.angle_alpha   90.00
_cell.angle_beta   90.00
_cell.angle_gamma   90.00
#
_symmetry.space_group_name_H-M   'P 1'
#
loop_
_entity.id
_entity.type
_entity.pdbx_description
1 polymer ?
#
loop_
_entity_poly.entity_id
_entity_poly.type
_entity_poly.pdbx_seq_one_letter_code
_entity_poly.pdbx_strand_id
1 'polypeptide(L)'
;MTVRALMRTRDVRVYLTGQSFSLFGDTAMFLALGIWVKELTHSNADAGLTFFFGAFASMFSPFAGMVVDRVRRRPTLIITNFASAAGVLLLLAVHGSSDVWIIYVVMFLYGLAGCFIGSAQSAFLTLLVPADQLGDANGFLRTVREGLRLIAPLAGAGLFVLVGGHWIAVLDSATFLIAGGSVLLLHVREDRPERAEQHFLDELLAGFRHVAATPVLKRVVSSLAVACCVIGFAETAIFAIVAFELHRSPSFIGVVMAAQGVGAIVGGPLSAPVMRRTGERWLSGIGLALIAVGCLLFEAGPLPLVLLGAVVFGVALPPLLVGAYTLIQTRTSSELQGRAFSAFDLIATLPQTISIAVGAALITVLGYRGELTIMAVVVAASAIMLLLPVAGEPNFGMRVEQTLDDGVQSDSSADDGQTPSITPIIER
;
A
#
# COMPACT_ATOMS: atom_id res chain seq x y z
N MET A 1 -20.62 13.48 6.43
CA MET A 1 -20.15 14.69 7.15
C MET A 1 -18.81 15.12 6.58
N THR A 2 -18.47 16.42 6.63
CA THR A 2 -17.23 16.93 6.01
C THR A 2 -16.06 16.82 6.98
N VAL A 3 -14.83 16.56 6.46
CA VAL A 3 -13.53 16.65 7.18
C VAL A 3 -13.45 17.86 8.13
N ARG A 4 -14.17 18.93 7.79
CA ARG A 4 -14.29 20.15 8.59
C ARG A 4 -15.00 19.92 9.94
N ALA A 5 -15.93 18.97 10.05
CA ALA A 5 -16.58 18.62 11.32
C ALA A 5 -15.63 17.82 12.23
N LEU A 6 -14.88 16.91 11.65
CA LEU A 6 -13.87 16.10 12.32
C LEU A 6 -12.78 16.98 12.97
N MET A 7 -12.35 18.03 12.27
CA MET A 7 -11.30 18.96 12.73
C MET A 7 -11.77 19.96 13.79
N ARG A 8 -13.07 19.96 14.18
CA ARG A 8 -13.58 20.85 15.26
C ARG A 8 -13.11 20.41 16.64
N THR A 9 -12.98 19.12 16.88
CA THR A 9 -12.47 18.58 18.14
C THR A 9 -10.96 18.78 18.21
N ARG A 10 -10.49 19.47 19.28
CA ARG A 10 -9.07 19.77 19.48
C ARG A 10 -8.21 18.51 19.41
N ASP A 11 -8.60 17.48 20.15
CA ASP A 11 -7.82 16.25 20.27
C ASP A 11 -7.71 15.50 18.93
N VAL A 12 -8.80 15.42 18.15
CA VAL A 12 -8.80 14.83 16.82
C VAL A 12 -7.88 15.61 15.87
N ARG A 13 -7.97 16.94 15.87
CA ARG A 13 -7.12 17.81 15.06
C ARG A 13 -5.64 17.65 15.39
N VAL A 14 -5.27 17.70 16.68
CA VAL A 14 -3.89 17.52 17.14
C VAL A 14 -3.34 16.16 16.71
N TYR A 15 -4.12 15.10 16.90
CA TYR A 15 -3.76 13.74 16.52
C TYR A 15 -3.54 13.61 15.00
N LEU A 16 -4.55 13.96 14.21
CA LEU A 16 -4.50 13.80 12.76
C LEU A 16 -3.37 14.63 12.13
N THR A 17 -3.12 15.83 12.65
CA THR A 17 -2.01 16.69 12.19
C THR A 17 -0.66 16.05 12.53
N GLY A 18 -0.47 15.58 13.78
CA GLY A 18 0.77 14.91 14.19
C GLY A 18 1.05 13.67 13.35
N GLN A 19 0.03 12.84 13.11
CA GLN A 19 0.17 11.65 12.26
C GLN A 19 0.48 11.99 10.79
N SER A 20 -0.08 13.08 10.28
CA SER A 20 0.21 13.53 8.91
C SER A 20 1.67 13.94 8.72
N PHE A 21 2.27 14.60 9.71
CA PHE A 21 3.70 14.94 9.70
C PHE A 21 4.58 13.68 9.75
N SER A 22 4.25 12.71 10.60
CA SER A 22 4.97 11.44 10.66
C SER A 22 4.90 10.69 9.33
N LEU A 23 3.71 10.56 8.75
CA LEU A 23 3.53 9.92 7.44
C LEU A 23 4.38 10.58 6.33
N PHE A 24 4.54 11.91 6.37
CA PHE A 24 5.43 12.60 5.43
C PHE A 24 6.88 12.23 5.65
N GLY A 25 7.37 12.33 6.90
CA GLY A 25 8.74 11.95 7.26
C GLY A 25 9.03 10.50 6.86
N ASP A 26 8.16 9.60 7.26
CA ASP A 26 8.23 8.16 6.96
C ASP A 26 8.41 7.90 5.46
N THR A 27 7.56 8.49 4.63
CA THR A 27 7.57 8.22 3.19
C THR A 27 8.78 8.85 2.50
N ALA A 28 9.19 10.04 2.93
CA ALA A 28 10.36 10.75 2.40
C ALA A 28 11.66 10.02 2.77
N MET A 29 11.79 9.57 4.03
CA MET A 29 12.98 8.89 4.52
C MET A 29 13.13 7.51 3.90
N PHE A 30 12.05 6.76 3.72
CA PHE A 30 12.08 5.42 3.15
C PHE A 30 12.85 5.37 1.83
N LEU A 31 12.58 6.29 0.89
CA LEU A 31 13.31 6.37 -0.37
C LEU A 31 14.72 6.93 -0.19
N ALA A 32 14.88 7.95 0.66
CA ALA A 32 16.17 8.60 0.87
C ALA A 32 17.24 7.62 1.39
N LEU A 33 16.87 6.65 2.24
CA LEU A 33 17.80 5.64 2.75
C LEU A 33 18.30 4.71 1.63
N GLY A 34 17.43 4.29 0.70
CA GLY A 34 17.86 3.53 -0.46
C GLY A 34 18.84 4.31 -1.36
N ILE A 35 18.58 5.60 -1.59
CA ILE A 35 19.46 6.50 -2.33
C ILE A 35 20.80 6.64 -1.60
N TRP A 36 20.79 6.82 -0.28
CA TRP A 36 22.00 6.98 0.53
C TRP A 36 22.87 5.73 0.48
N VAL A 37 22.29 4.53 0.63
CA VAL A 37 23.03 3.27 0.47
C VAL A 37 23.63 3.16 -0.93
N LYS A 38 22.86 3.52 -1.97
CA LYS A 38 23.37 3.51 -3.35
C LYS A 38 24.55 4.45 -3.55
N GLU A 39 24.56 5.62 -2.93
CA GLU A 39 25.68 6.56 -3.00
C GLU A 39 26.91 6.06 -2.24
N LEU A 40 26.70 5.42 -1.07
CA LEU A 40 27.81 4.92 -0.26
C LEU A 40 28.49 3.66 -0.84
N THR A 41 27.68 2.76 -1.44
CA THR A 41 28.17 1.43 -1.90
C THR A 41 28.36 1.33 -3.40
N HIS A 42 27.74 2.22 -4.17
CA HIS A 42 27.59 2.12 -5.63
C HIS A 42 26.93 0.82 -6.10
N SER A 43 26.32 0.05 -5.20
CA SER A 43 25.66 -1.24 -5.44
C SER A 43 24.16 -1.08 -5.55
N ASN A 44 23.53 -1.60 -6.61
CA ASN A 44 22.07 -1.66 -6.73
C ASN A 44 21.47 -2.71 -5.79
N ALA A 45 22.21 -3.81 -5.56
CA ALA A 45 21.82 -4.86 -4.65
C ALA A 45 21.69 -4.35 -3.21
N ASP A 46 22.69 -3.60 -2.73
CA ASP A 46 22.69 -3.03 -1.39
C ASP A 46 21.56 -2.01 -1.21
N ALA A 47 21.32 -1.18 -2.23
CA ALA A 47 20.19 -0.25 -2.22
C ALA A 47 18.83 -0.99 -2.15
N GLY A 48 18.67 -2.08 -2.90
CA GLY A 48 17.49 -2.93 -2.85
C GLY A 48 17.33 -3.65 -1.50
N LEU A 49 18.42 -4.11 -0.89
CA LEU A 49 18.41 -4.72 0.44
C LEU A 49 17.89 -3.76 1.53
N THR A 50 18.05 -2.46 1.35
CA THR A 50 17.45 -1.47 2.27
C THR A 50 15.94 -1.67 2.38
N PHE A 51 15.26 -1.83 1.24
CA PHE A 51 13.81 -2.07 1.21
C PHE A 51 13.43 -3.46 1.70
N PHE A 52 14.29 -4.47 1.44
CA PHE A 52 14.10 -5.81 2.01
C PHE A 52 14.00 -5.78 3.53
N PHE A 53 14.92 -5.10 4.23
CA PHE A 53 14.89 -5.06 5.70
C PHE A 53 13.65 -4.39 6.24
N GLY A 54 13.15 -3.32 5.59
CA GLY A 54 11.87 -2.70 5.92
C GLY A 54 10.67 -3.62 5.70
N ALA A 55 10.62 -4.28 4.54
CA ALA A 55 9.56 -5.23 4.20
C ALA A 55 9.61 -6.49 5.07
N PHE A 56 10.80 -7.00 5.40
CA PHE A 56 10.98 -8.15 6.29
C PHE A 56 10.41 -7.89 7.68
N ALA A 57 10.58 -6.66 8.19
CA ALA A 57 9.99 -6.27 9.47
C ALA A 57 8.45 -6.31 9.45
N SER A 58 7.81 -6.03 8.32
CA SER A 58 6.34 -6.06 8.19
C SER A 58 5.74 -7.46 8.38
N MET A 59 6.54 -8.53 8.23
CA MET A 59 6.13 -9.90 8.54
C MET A 59 5.79 -10.09 10.02
N PHE A 60 6.29 -9.21 10.90
CA PHE A 60 5.97 -9.21 12.32
C PHE A 60 4.67 -8.46 12.65
N SER A 61 3.95 -7.95 11.66
CA SER A 61 2.68 -7.23 11.87
C SER A 61 1.64 -8.00 12.67
N PRO A 62 1.43 -9.32 12.44
CA PRO A 62 0.50 -10.10 13.27
C PRO A 62 0.93 -10.19 14.73
N PHE A 63 2.23 -10.31 14.97
CA PHE A 63 2.79 -10.31 16.33
C PHE A 63 2.61 -8.95 17.01
N ALA A 64 2.88 -7.87 16.29
CA ALA A 64 2.66 -6.51 16.79
C ALA A 64 1.19 -6.29 17.17
N GLY A 65 0.25 -6.76 16.34
CA GLY A 65 -1.18 -6.73 16.63
C GLY A 65 -1.53 -7.44 17.94
N MET A 66 -1.07 -8.69 18.11
CA MET A 66 -1.29 -9.45 19.35
C MET A 66 -0.75 -8.76 20.61
N VAL A 67 0.40 -8.10 20.51
CA VAL A 67 0.98 -7.35 21.63
C VAL A 67 0.14 -6.11 21.92
N VAL A 68 -0.24 -5.36 20.88
CA VAL A 68 -1.03 -4.13 21.00
C VAL A 68 -2.42 -4.40 21.61
N ASP A 69 -3.03 -5.53 21.28
CA ASP A 69 -4.33 -5.92 21.85
C ASP A 69 -4.28 -6.20 23.36
N ARG A 70 -3.09 -6.49 23.89
CA ARG A 70 -2.87 -6.79 25.34
C ARG A 70 -2.40 -5.59 26.15
N VAL A 71 -2.03 -4.50 25.48
CA VAL A 71 -1.47 -3.30 26.13
C VAL A 71 -2.33 -2.08 25.82
N ARG A 72 -2.15 -1.02 26.61
CA ARG A 72 -2.81 0.26 26.34
C ARG A 72 -2.23 0.89 25.06
N ARG A 73 -3.12 1.33 24.15
CA ARG A 73 -2.77 1.86 22.82
C ARG A 73 -2.03 3.18 22.91
N ARG A 74 -2.49 4.09 23.81
CA ARG A 74 -1.87 5.41 24.00
C ARG A 74 -0.41 5.33 24.43
N PRO A 75 -0.03 4.62 25.50
CA PRO A 75 1.38 4.45 25.86
C PRO A 75 2.21 3.77 24.76
N THR A 76 1.64 2.78 24.07
CA THR A 76 2.31 2.10 22.96
C THR A 76 2.65 3.07 21.85
N LEU A 77 1.71 3.92 21.41
CA LEU A 77 1.97 4.96 20.40
C LEU A 77 3.06 5.92 20.85
N ILE A 78 3.02 6.37 22.10
CA ILE A 78 4.01 7.29 22.65
C ILE A 78 5.39 6.63 22.65
N ILE A 79 5.52 5.46 23.28
CA ILE A 79 6.81 4.76 23.42
C ILE A 79 7.38 4.42 22.04
N THR A 80 6.56 3.89 21.13
CA THR A 80 7.04 3.50 19.79
C THR A 80 7.49 4.72 18.98
N ASN A 81 6.76 5.83 19.00
CA ASN A 81 7.19 7.05 18.31
C ASN A 81 8.50 7.62 18.88
N PHE A 82 8.65 7.70 20.21
CA PHE A 82 9.90 8.19 20.81
C PHE A 82 11.07 7.21 20.58
N ALA A 83 10.82 5.91 20.63
CA ALA A 83 11.83 4.90 20.31
C ALA A 83 12.26 4.98 18.84
N SER A 84 11.30 5.21 17.90
CA SER A 84 11.59 5.44 16.49
C SER A 84 12.42 6.70 16.29
N ALA A 85 12.06 7.81 16.95
CA ALA A 85 12.84 9.05 16.90
C ALA A 85 14.29 8.83 17.34
N ALA A 86 14.51 8.11 18.44
CA ALA A 86 15.85 7.76 18.91
C ALA A 86 16.57 6.79 17.96
N GLY A 87 15.86 5.78 17.45
CA GLY A 87 16.43 4.78 16.53
C GLY A 87 16.90 5.39 15.22
N VAL A 88 16.13 6.32 14.65
CA VAL A 88 16.51 7.05 13.43
C VAL A 88 17.77 7.88 13.61
N LEU A 89 18.01 8.44 14.78
CA LEU A 89 19.23 9.20 15.07
C LEU A 89 20.51 8.34 15.04
N LEU A 90 20.41 6.99 15.09
CA LEU A 90 21.56 6.10 14.83
C LEU A 90 22.18 6.33 13.45
N LEU A 91 21.39 6.81 12.49
CA LEU A 91 21.86 7.16 11.15
C LEU A 91 22.92 8.28 11.15
N LEU A 92 23.00 9.08 12.21
CA LEU A 92 24.06 10.08 12.37
C LEU A 92 25.45 9.47 12.49
N ALA A 93 25.54 8.16 12.83
CA ALA A 93 26.80 7.42 12.90
C ALA A 93 27.25 6.87 11.53
N VAL A 94 26.48 7.03 10.47
CA VAL A 94 26.81 6.52 9.13
C VAL A 94 27.72 7.50 8.42
N HIS A 95 29.00 7.13 8.19
CA HIS A 95 29.99 7.99 7.55
C HIS A 95 30.57 7.38 6.26
N GLY A 96 30.39 6.08 6.03
CA GLY A 96 30.94 5.38 4.88
C GLY A 96 30.25 4.06 4.56
N SER A 97 30.75 3.38 3.55
CA SER A 97 30.21 2.09 3.10
C SER A 97 30.28 0.98 4.16
N SER A 98 31.26 1.06 5.09
CA SER A 98 31.38 0.13 6.23
C SER A 98 30.21 0.20 7.20
N ASP A 99 29.49 1.32 7.21
CA ASP A 99 28.45 1.62 8.21
C ASP A 99 27.04 1.34 7.67
N VAL A 100 26.91 0.87 6.44
CA VAL A 100 25.62 0.60 5.77
C VAL A 100 24.74 -0.38 6.57
N TRP A 101 25.35 -1.30 7.32
CA TRP A 101 24.61 -2.19 8.22
C TRP A 101 23.75 -1.43 9.24
N ILE A 102 24.16 -0.21 9.66
CA ILE A 102 23.36 0.65 10.55
C ILE A 102 22.07 1.02 9.86
N ILE A 103 22.11 1.36 8.56
CA ILE A 103 20.93 1.69 7.77
C ILE A 103 19.99 0.49 7.70
N TYR A 104 20.51 -0.72 7.49
CA TYR A 104 19.69 -1.93 7.46
C TYR A 104 19.02 -2.21 8.80
N VAL A 105 19.74 -2.06 9.91
CA VAL A 105 19.18 -2.22 11.27
C VAL A 105 18.11 -1.17 11.52
N VAL A 106 18.37 0.09 11.17
CA VAL A 106 17.38 1.16 11.32
C VAL A 106 16.14 0.89 10.47
N MET A 107 16.30 0.45 9.21
CA MET A 107 15.17 0.08 8.34
C MET A 107 14.34 -1.07 8.91
N PHE A 108 14.98 -2.08 9.48
CA PHE A 108 14.27 -3.17 10.16
C PHE A 108 13.50 -2.66 11.39
N LEU A 109 14.14 -1.90 12.26
CA LEU A 109 13.50 -1.33 13.44
C LEU A 109 12.36 -0.37 13.07
N TYR A 110 12.54 0.38 12.00
CA TYR A 110 11.55 1.29 11.43
C TYR A 110 10.30 0.56 10.93
N GLY A 111 10.49 -0.51 10.13
CA GLY A 111 9.40 -1.36 9.67
C GLY A 111 8.66 -2.04 10.83
N LEU A 112 9.41 -2.51 11.86
CA LEU A 112 8.84 -3.09 13.06
C LEU A 112 8.02 -2.08 13.86
N ALA A 113 8.54 -0.87 14.05
CA ALA A 113 7.83 0.24 14.69
C ALA A 113 6.55 0.58 13.92
N GLY A 114 6.60 0.60 12.58
CA GLY A 114 5.44 0.79 11.71
C GLY A 114 4.32 -0.23 11.96
N CYS A 115 4.65 -1.50 12.23
CA CYS A 115 3.67 -2.53 12.58
C CYS A 115 2.97 -2.21 13.92
N PHE A 116 3.73 -1.81 14.94
CA PHE A 116 3.18 -1.42 16.24
C PHE A 116 2.34 -0.14 16.15
N ILE A 117 2.85 0.88 15.46
CA ILE A 117 2.14 2.15 15.25
C ILE A 117 0.85 1.90 14.49
N GLY A 118 0.86 1.15 13.38
CA GLY A 118 -0.30 0.87 12.56
C GLY A 118 -1.40 0.15 13.33
N SER A 119 -1.05 -0.90 14.08
CA SER A 119 -2.00 -1.64 14.93
C SER A 119 -2.56 -0.77 16.05
N ALA A 120 -1.70 -0.06 16.78
CA ALA A 120 -2.12 0.81 17.87
C ALA A 120 -2.94 2.01 17.38
N GLN A 121 -2.61 2.60 16.23
CA GLN A 121 -3.32 3.71 15.61
C GLN A 121 -4.76 3.36 15.26
N SER A 122 -4.96 2.21 14.62
CA SER A 122 -6.30 1.75 14.23
C SER A 122 -7.21 1.58 15.45
N ALA A 123 -6.68 0.96 16.52
CA ALA A 123 -7.43 0.76 17.76
C ALA A 123 -7.57 2.05 18.59
N PHE A 124 -6.59 2.96 18.56
CA PHE A 124 -6.65 4.22 19.29
C PHE A 124 -7.66 5.21 18.68
N LEU A 125 -7.81 5.18 17.35
CA LEU A 125 -8.76 6.04 16.65
C LEU A 125 -10.20 5.79 17.09
N THR A 126 -10.56 4.55 17.46
CA THR A 126 -11.90 4.21 17.99
C THR A 126 -12.19 4.80 19.37
N LEU A 127 -11.14 5.16 20.12
CA LEU A 127 -11.27 5.83 21.42
C LEU A 127 -11.36 7.37 21.26
N LEU A 128 -10.83 7.90 20.17
CA LEU A 128 -10.69 9.32 19.93
C LEU A 128 -11.90 9.91 19.20
N VAL A 129 -12.52 9.11 18.33
CA VAL A 129 -13.56 9.57 17.41
C VAL A 129 -14.84 8.75 17.62
N PRO A 130 -16.04 9.41 17.67
CA PRO A 130 -17.31 8.70 17.71
C PRO A 130 -17.48 7.71 16.55
N ALA A 131 -18.24 6.63 16.78
CA ALA A 131 -18.37 5.53 15.81
C ALA A 131 -18.90 5.99 14.44
N ASP A 132 -19.78 6.98 14.40
CA ASP A 132 -20.33 7.58 13.17
C ASP A 132 -19.33 8.41 12.37
N GLN A 133 -18.18 8.82 12.97
CA GLN A 133 -17.12 9.61 12.36
C GLN A 133 -15.86 8.81 12.07
N LEU A 134 -15.79 7.55 12.48
CA LEU A 134 -14.60 6.69 12.25
C LEU A 134 -14.29 6.51 10.76
N GLY A 135 -15.33 6.39 9.92
CA GLY A 135 -15.17 6.30 8.47
C GLY A 135 -14.50 7.55 7.89
N ASP A 136 -14.90 8.73 8.33
CA ASP A 136 -14.32 10.01 7.87
C ASP A 136 -12.87 10.16 8.33
N ALA A 137 -12.55 9.76 9.59
CA ALA A 137 -11.20 9.83 10.14
C ALA A 137 -10.22 8.87 9.44
N ASN A 138 -10.63 7.63 9.22
CA ASN A 138 -9.85 6.66 8.45
C ASN A 138 -9.67 7.10 6.99
N GLY A 139 -10.75 7.63 6.38
CA GLY A 139 -10.71 8.19 5.03
C GLY A 139 -9.73 9.34 4.91
N PHE A 140 -9.69 10.25 5.89
CA PHE A 140 -8.72 11.35 5.94
C PHE A 140 -7.28 10.83 5.99
N LEU A 141 -6.96 9.95 6.95
CA LEU A 141 -5.60 9.39 7.08
C LEU A 141 -5.17 8.62 5.83
N ARG A 142 -6.10 7.89 5.21
CA ARG A 142 -5.84 7.18 3.95
C ARG A 142 -5.57 8.16 2.82
N THR A 143 -6.37 9.23 2.69
CA THR A 143 -6.16 10.28 1.68
C THR A 143 -4.81 10.98 1.86
N VAL A 144 -4.45 11.30 3.10
CA VAL A 144 -3.13 11.87 3.42
C VAL A 144 -2.02 10.90 3.03
N ARG A 145 -2.12 9.63 3.42
CA ARG A 145 -1.13 8.61 3.08
C ARG A 145 -0.95 8.44 1.59
N GLU A 146 -2.05 8.30 0.83
CA GLU A 146 -1.97 8.16 -0.63
C GLU A 146 -1.45 9.43 -1.30
N GLY A 147 -1.86 10.62 -0.83
CA GLY A 147 -1.32 11.90 -1.31
C GLY A 147 0.18 12.05 -1.06
N LEU A 148 0.63 11.70 0.14
CA LEU A 148 2.04 11.73 0.50
C LEU A 148 2.88 10.71 -0.26
N ARG A 149 2.32 9.54 -0.56
CA ARG A 149 2.97 8.53 -1.40
C ARG A 149 3.36 9.06 -2.77
N LEU A 150 2.67 10.09 -3.27
CA LEU A 150 2.97 10.75 -4.55
C LEU A 150 4.07 11.82 -4.42
N ILE A 151 4.02 12.61 -3.35
CA ILE A 151 4.84 13.81 -3.20
C ILE A 151 6.08 13.55 -2.36
N ALA A 152 5.96 12.77 -1.29
CA ALA A 152 7.02 12.60 -0.32
C ALA A 152 8.28 11.90 -0.87
N PRO A 153 8.21 10.91 -1.79
CA PRO A 153 9.42 10.35 -2.40
C PRO A 153 10.23 11.39 -3.17
N LEU A 154 9.57 12.25 -3.94
CA LEU A 154 10.24 13.34 -4.67
C LEU A 154 10.82 14.37 -3.70
N ALA A 155 10.07 14.75 -2.67
CA ALA A 155 10.54 15.65 -1.62
C ALA A 155 11.73 15.04 -0.85
N GLY A 156 11.67 13.75 -0.51
CA GLY A 156 12.75 13.02 0.15
C GLY A 156 14.02 12.95 -0.68
N ALA A 157 13.90 12.61 -1.97
CA ALA A 157 15.03 12.61 -2.90
C ALA A 157 15.63 14.01 -3.08
N GLY A 158 14.77 15.04 -3.19
CA GLY A 158 15.21 16.43 -3.29
C GLY A 158 15.91 16.93 -2.01
N LEU A 159 15.33 16.64 -0.85
CA LEU A 159 15.94 16.97 0.45
C LEU A 159 17.28 16.23 0.62
N PHE A 160 17.37 14.97 0.21
CA PHE A 160 18.62 14.21 0.27
C PHE A 160 19.74 14.92 -0.50
N VAL A 161 19.45 15.41 -1.70
CA VAL A 161 20.43 16.17 -2.51
C VAL A 161 20.82 17.49 -1.87
N LEU A 162 19.88 18.18 -1.22
CA LEU A 162 20.10 19.51 -0.63
C LEU A 162 20.85 19.46 0.70
N VAL A 163 20.48 18.52 1.58
CA VAL A 163 20.94 18.52 2.98
C VAL A 163 21.65 17.23 3.40
N GLY A 164 21.60 16.17 2.57
CA GLY A 164 22.20 14.87 2.86
C GLY A 164 21.40 14.02 3.84
N GLY A 165 21.82 12.73 3.96
CA GLY A 165 21.10 11.70 4.73
C GLY A 165 21.00 12.02 6.22
N HIS A 166 22.02 12.58 6.82
CA HIS A 166 22.03 12.93 8.26
C HIS A 166 20.93 13.92 8.63
N TRP A 167 20.72 14.97 7.83
CA TRP A 167 19.65 15.94 8.08
C TRP A 167 18.26 15.39 7.85
N ILE A 168 18.09 14.47 6.89
CA ILE A 168 16.82 13.77 6.72
C ILE A 168 16.51 12.94 7.96
N ALA A 169 17.51 12.26 8.54
CA ALA A 169 17.35 11.52 9.78
C ALA A 169 16.90 12.42 10.93
N VAL A 170 17.48 13.63 11.06
CA VAL A 170 17.06 14.61 12.07
C VAL A 170 15.63 15.10 11.83
N LEU A 171 15.28 15.40 10.58
CA LEU A 171 13.94 15.84 10.21
C LEU A 171 12.89 14.75 10.50
N ASP A 172 13.17 13.50 10.15
CA ASP A 172 12.27 12.40 10.40
C ASP A 172 12.13 12.08 11.89
N SER A 173 13.23 12.11 12.65
CA SER A 173 13.19 12.05 14.11
C SER A 173 12.28 13.14 14.69
N ALA A 174 12.35 14.36 14.19
CA ALA A 174 11.46 15.44 14.62
C ALA A 174 9.98 15.14 14.30
N THR A 175 9.67 14.51 13.17
CA THR A 175 8.29 14.12 12.84
C THR A 175 7.75 13.06 13.78
N PHE A 176 8.55 12.07 14.18
CA PHE A 176 8.19 11.11 15.23
C PHE A 176 7.97 11.79 16.60
N LEU A 177 8.82 12.73 16.96
CA LEU A 177 8.64 13.52 18.22
C LEU A 177 7.34 14.32 18.18
N ILE A 178 6.97 14.90 17.03
CA ILE A 178 5.69 15.60 16.84
C ILE A 178 4.53 14.62 16.98
N ALA A 179 4.60 13.44 16.35
CA ALA A 179 3.55 12.42 16.45
C ALA A 179 3.38 11.90 17.88
N GLY A 180 4.47 11.49 18.54
CA GLY A 180 4.45 11.06 19.94
C GLY A 180 3.98 12.15 20.90
N GLY A 181 4.46 13.39 20.70
CA GLY A 181 4.05 14.59 21.44
C GLY A 181 2.56 14.91 21.24
N SER A 182 2.05 14.77 20.02
CA SER A 182 0.62 14.96 19.75
C SER A 182 -0.23 13.99 20.59
N VAL A 183 0.14 12.71 20.69
CA VAL A 183 -0.55 11.71 21.50
C VAL A 183 -0.42 12.01 23.02
N LEU A 184 0.71 12.54 23.47
CA LEU A 184 0.89 12.99 24.86
C LEU A 184 -0.07 14.12 25.26
N LEU A 185 -0.38 15.03 24.33
CA LEU A 185 -1.26 16.19 24.58
C LEU A 185 -2.75 15.84 24.60
N LEU A 186 -3.13 14.62 24.25
CA LEU A 186 -4.53 14.18 24.21
C LEU A 186 -5.06 13.84 25.62
N HIS A 187 -6.32 14.18 25.86
CA HIS A 187 -7.01 13.91 27.11
C HIS A 187 -7.94 12.69 27.01
N VAL A 188 -7.40 11.57 26.53
CA VAL A 188 -8.17 10.31 26.36
C VAL A 188 -7.92 9.42 27.56
N ARG A 189 -9.01 8.94 28.20
CA ARG A 189 -8.98 7.87 29.20
C ARG A 189 -9.07 6.55 28.48
N GLU A 190 -8.12 5.69 28.74
CA GLU A 190 -8.07 4.35 28.17
C GLU A 190 -8.12 3.32 29.33
N ASP A 191 -9.16 2.53 29.35
CA ASP A 191 -9.26 1.38 30.24
C ASP A 191 -8.28 0.28 29.81
N ARG A 192 -7.97 -0.64 30.74
CA ARG A 192 -7.14 -1.78 30.36
C ARG A 192 -7.93 -2.66 29.38
N PRO A 193 -7.30 -3.08 28.28
CA PRO A 193 -7.95 -4.02 27.35
C PRO A 193 -8.33 -5.30 28.10
N GLU A 194 -9.54 -5.78 27.88
CA GLU A 194 -9.94 -7.13 28.34
C GLU A 194 -9.10 -8.15 27.57
N ARG A 195 -8.57 -9.14 28.29
CA ARG A 195 -7.81 -10.23 27.66
C ARG A 195 -8.77 -11.06 26.80
N ALA A 196 -8.75 -10.84 25.50
CA ALA A 196 -9.36 -11.77 24.57
C ALA A 196 -8.49 -13.04 24.52
N GLU A 197 -9.06 -14.17 24.92
CA GLU A 197 -8.49 -15.50 24.67
C GLU A 197 -8.67 -15.81 23.18
N GLN A 198 -7.85 -15.21 22.34
CA GLN A 198 -7.92 -15.47 20.90
C GLN A 198 -6.78 -16.39 20.50
N HIS A 199 -7.13 -17.52 19.91
CA HIS A 199 -6.20 -18.41 19.21
C HIS A 199 -5.86 -17.81 17.85
N PHE A 200 -4.93 -16.84 17.82
CA PHE A 200 -4.52 -16.12 16.60
C PHE A 200 -4.22 -17.07 15.42
N LEU A 201 -3.54 -18.19 15.69
CA LEU A 201 -3.24 -19.19 14.66
C LEU A 201 -4.51 -19.83 14.09
N ASP A 202 -5.50 -20.11 14.92
CA ASP A 202 -6.78 -20.67 14.45
C ASP A 202 -7.56 -19.66 13.62
N GLU A 203 -7.52 -18.39 13.98
CA GLU A 203 -8.15 -17.31 13.23
C GLU A 203 -7.47 -17.08 11.87
N LEU A 204 -6.14 -17.04 11.85
CA LEU A 204 -5.36 -16.93 10.62
C LEU A 204 -5.61 -18.14 9.70
N LEU A 205 -5.57 -19.36 10.27
CA LEU A 205 -5.88 -20.59 9.52
C LEU A 205 -7.32 -20.62 9.01
N ALA A 206 -8.28 -20.07 9.73
CA ALA A 206 -9.66 -19.92 9.24
C ALA A 206 -9.73 -19.02 8.01
N GLY A 207 -8.97 -17.91 7.99
CA GLY A 207 -8.83 -17.04 6.81
C GLY A 207 -8.25 -17.79 5.60
N PHE A 208 -7.15 -18.51 5.81
CA PHE A 208 -6.54 -19.34 4.75
C PHE A 208 -7.49 -20.42 4.22
N ARG A 209 -8.20 -21.13 5.11
CA ARG A 209 -9.18 -22.16 4.73
C ARG A 209 -10.32 -21.54 3.91
N HIS A 210 -10.84 -20.39 4.31
CA HIS A 210 -11.89 -19.70 3.57
C HIS A 210 -11.45 -19.30 2.16
N VAL A 211 -10.26 -18.68 2.03
CA VAL A 211 -9.67 -18.32 0.74
C VAL A 211 -9.47 -19.57 -0.14
N ALA A 212 -8.95 -20.66 0.42
CA ALA A 212 -8.71 -21.89 -0.32
C ALA A 212 -10.02 -22.62 -0.73
N ALA A 213 -11.07 -22.51 0.09
CA ALA A 213 -12.37 -23.14 -0.16
C ALA A 213 -13.22 -22.39 -1.20
N THR A 214 -12.96 -21.08 -1.40
CA THR A 214 -13.71 -20.26 -2.37
C THR A 214 -12.95 -20.18 -3.70
N PRO A 215 -13.44 -20.82 -4.80
CA PRO A 215 -12.66 -20.97 -6.05
C PRO A 215 -12.17 -19.63 -6.63
N VAL A 216 -13.02 -18.60 -6.60
CA VAL A 216 -12.70 -17.25 -7.12
C VAL A 216 -11.65 -16.57 -6.27
N LEU A 217 -11.79 -16.60 -4.94
CA LEU A 217 -10.79 -16.03 -4.00
C LEU A 217 -9.45 -16.76 -4.16
N LYS A 218 -9.48 -18.10 -4.20
CA LYS A 218 -8.28 -18.91 -4.42
C LYS A 218 -7.56 -18.48 -5.71
N ARG A 219 -8.30 -18.27 -6.80
CA ARG A 219 -7.74 -17.87 -8.10
C ARG A 219 -7.08 -16.48 -8.01
N VAL A 220 -7.78 -15.49 -7.46
CA VAL A 220 -7.26 -14.12 -7.32
C VAL A 220 -6.04 -14.10 -6.43
N VAL A 221 -6.15 -14.67 -5.22
CA VAL A 221 -5.07 -14.66 -4.24
C VAL A 221 -3.83 -15.42 -4.75
N SER A 222 -4.02 -16.58 -5.42
CA SER A 222 -2.88 -17.33 -5.99
C SER A 222 -2.23 -16.58 -7.16
N SER A 223 -3.00 -15.93 -8.03
CA SER A 223 -2.45 -15.11 -9.12
C SER A 223 -1.64 -13.93 -8.57
N LEU A 224 -2.14 -13.25 -7.55
CA LEU A 224 -1.41 -12.16 -6.90
C LEU A 224 -0.15 -12.69 -6.18
N ALA A 225 -0.24 -13.81 -5.49
CA ALA A 225 0.93 -14.42 -4.84
C ALA A 225 2.06 -14.71 -5.84
N VAL A 226 1.71 -15.28 -7.00
CA VAL A 226 2.69 -15.55 -8.08
C VAL A 226 3.28 -14.24 -8.61
N ALA A 227 2.47 -13.21 -8.83
CA ALA A 227 2.98 -11.89 -9.25
C ALA A 227 3.89 -11.28 -8.17
N CYS A 228 3.53 -11.39 -6.88
CA CYS A 228 4.32 -10.89 -5.75
C CYS A 228 5.68 -11.58 -5.62
N CYS A 229 5.84 -12.83 -6.11
CA CYS A 229 7.14 -13.51 -6.14
C CYS A 229 8.20 -12.79 -7.00
N VAL A 230 7.80 -11.89 -7.88
CA VAL A 230 8.72 -11.16 -8.77
C VAL A 230 8.58 -9.64 -8.67
N ILE A 231 7.47 -9.11 -8.18
CA ILE A 231 7.24 -7.65 -8.10
C ILE A 231 8.29 -6.96 -7.21
N GLY A 232 8.82 -7.67 -6.21
CA GLY A 232 9.88 -7.14 -5.36
C GLY A 232 11.19 -6.84 -6.10
N PHE A 233 11.44 -7.43 -7.27
CA PHE A 233 12.61 -7.10 -8.11
C PHE A 233 12.62 -5.63 -8.53
N ALA A 234 11.45 -4.98 -8.60
CA ALA A 234 11.35 -3.57 -8.95
C ALA A 234 12.17 -2.67 -8.01
N GLU A 235 12.32 -3.05 -6.73
CA GLU A 235 13.06 -2.27 -5.73
C GLU A 235 14.57 -2.20 -6.03
N THR A 236 15.14 -3.23 -6.67
CA THR A 236 16.54 -3.24 -7.12
C THR A 236 16.67 -2.74 -8.55
N ALA A 237 15.78 -3.16 -9.44
CA ALA A 237 15.80 -2.80 -10.85
C ALA A 237 15.72 -1.28 -11.07
N ILE A 238 14.94 -0.55 -10.27
CA ILE A 238 14.77 0.91 -10.41
C ILE A 238 16.12 1.65 -10.27
N PHE A 239 16.97 1.25 -9.32
CA PHE A 239 18.30 1.84 -9.15
C PHE A 239 19.20 1.55 -10.37
N ALA A 240 19.11 0.34 -10.92
CA ALA A 240 19.88 -0.03 -12.09
C ALA A 240 19.39 0.71 -13.36
N ILE A 241 18.09 0.84 -13.56
CA ILE A 241 17.51 1.62 -14.69
C ILE A 241 18.01 3.06 -14.64
N VAL A 242 17.93 3.70 -13.47
CA VAL A 242 18.35 5.10 -13.31
C VAL A 242 19.86 5.26 -13.52
N ALA A 243 20.68 4.32 -13.02
CA ALA A 243 22.13 4.39 -13.12
C ALA A 243 22.65 4.03 -14.52
N PHE A 244 22.19 2.89 -15.09
CA PHE A 244 22.78 2.32 -16.29
C PHE A 244 22.06 2.72 -17.59
N GLU A 245 20.73 2.90 -17.53
CA GLU A 245 19.96 3.24 -18.73
C GLU A 245 19.82 4.75 -18.87
N LEU A 246 19.43 5.43 -17.78
CA LEU A 246 19.19 6.87 -17.81
C LEU A 246 20.45 7.70 -17.55
N HIS A 247 21.52 7.10 -17.07
CA HIS A 247 22.77 7.77 -16.69
C HIS A 247 22.53 8.97 -15.77
N ARG A 248 21.63 8.81 -14.78
CA ARG A 248 21.23 9.84 -13.83
C ARG A 248 21.67 9.48 -12.41
N SER A 249 21.68 10.52 -11.56
CA SER A 249 21.96 10.33 -10.12
C SER A 249 20.86 9.47 -9.46
N PRO A 250 21.15 8.76 -8.37
CA PRO A 250 20.17 7.95 -7.66
C PRO A 250 18.91 8.72 -7.22
N SER A 251 19.05 10.01 -6.92
CA SER A 251 17.93 10.90 -6.56
C SER A 251 16.88 11.05 -7.66
N PHE A 252 17.22 10.76 -8.94
CA PHE A 252 16.28 10.78 -10.04
C PHE A 252 15.16 9.73 -9.89
N ILE A 253 15.34 8.72 -9.04
CA ILE A 253 14.28 7.78 -8.65
C ILE A 253 13.05 8.52 -8.14
N GLY A 254 13.23 9.63 -7.42
CA GLY A 254 12.12 10.48 -6.97
C GLY A 254 11.23 10.96 -8.12
N VAL A 255 11.82 11.29 -9.29
CA VAL A 255 11.08 11.69 -10.49
C VAL A 255 10.29 10.50 -11.05
N VAL A 256 10.89 9.32 -11.10
CA VAL A 256 10.21 8.09 -11.56
C VAL A 256 9.04 7.74 -10.63
N MET A 257 9.24 7.84 -9.31
CA MET A 257 8.18 7.64 -8.32
C MET A 257 7.06 8.68 -8.43
N ALA A 258 7.39 9.94 -8.71
CA ALA A 258 6.39 10.96 -8.96
C ALA A 258 5.57 10.67 -10.23
N ALA A 259 6.21 10.21 -11.30
CA ALA A 259 5.52 9.78 -12.52
C ALA A 259 4.57 8.60 -12.24
N GLN A 260 5.01 7.60 -11.45
CA GLN A 260 4.15 6.52 -10.98
C GLN A 260 2.97 7.05 -10.16
N GLY A 261 3.21 8.03 -9.32
CA GLY A 261 2.19 8.70 -8.54
C GLY A 261 1.12 9.36 -9.40
N VAL A 262 1.52 10.09 -10.46
CA VAL A 262 0.59 10.66 -11.44
C VAL A 262 -0.29 9.56 -12.06
N GLY A 263 0.29 8.41 -12.39
CA GLY A 263 -0.46 7.25 -12.86
C GLY A 263 -1.51 6.78 -11.86
N ALA A 264 -1.17 6.70 -10.57
CA ALA A 264 -2.08 6.25 -9.53
C ALA A 264 -3.28 7.22 -9.32
N ILE A 265 -3.05 8.54 -9.48
CA ILE A 265 -4.13 9.56 -9.47
C ILE A 265 -5.14 9.28 -10.59
N VAL A 266 -4.69 8.85 -11.75
CA VAL A 266 -5.55 8.51 -12.90
C VAL A 266 -6.23 7.16 -12.70
N GLY A 267 -5.47 6.14 -12.26
CA GLY A 267 -5.96 4.76 -12.08
C GLY A 267 -7.03 4.63 -10.98
N GLY A 268 -6.92 5.42 -9.91
CA GLY A 268 -7.85 5.39 -8.79
C GLY A 268 -9.31 5.66 -9.20
N PRO A 269 -9.64 6.83 -9.75
CA PRO A 269 -11.00 7.16 -10.20
C PRO A 269 -11.52 6.23 -11.31
N LEU A 270 -10.64 5.70 -12.16
CA LEU A 270 -11.01 4.78 -13.23
C LEU A 270 -11.38 3.39 -12.71
N SER A 271 -10.91 2.99 -11.52
CA SER A 271 -11.14 1.65 -10.98
C SER A 271 -12.62 1.34 -10.81
N ALA A 272 -13.42 2.26 -10.25
CA ALA A 272 -14.85 2.03 -9.98
C ALA A 272 -15.69 1.89 -11.27
N PRO A 273 -15.60 2.78 -12.28
CA PRO A 273 -16.35 2.61 -13.53
C PRO A 273 -15.92 1.37 -14.32
N VAL A 274 -14.63 1.03 -14.33
CA VAL A 274 -14.15 -0.20 -14.98
C VAL A 274 -14.70 -1.42 -14.24
N MET A 275 -14.61 -1.45 -12.90
CA MET A 275 -15.12 -2.56 -12.09
C MET A 275 -16.62 -2.81 -12.31
N ARG A 276 -17.43 -1.76 -12.41
CA ARG A 276 -18.88 -1.91 -12.68
C ARG A 276 -19.16 -2.59 -14.03
N ARG A 277 -18.30 -2.42 -15.02
CA ARG A 277 -18.46 -3.02 -16.35
C ARG A 277 -17.86 -4.42 -16.46
N THR A 278 -16.72 -4.65 -15.79
CA THR A 278 -15.94 -5.88 -15.98
C THR A 278 -16.02 -6.85 -14.79
N GLY A 279 -16.33 -6.34 -13.60
CA GLY A 279 -16.29 -7.07 -12.34
C GLY A 279 -14.91 -7.02 -11.67
N GLU A 280 -14.87 -7.43 -10.41
CA GLU A 280 -13.73 -7.28 -9.49
C GLU A 280 -12.50 -8.06 -9.97
N ARG A 281 -12.72 -9.30 -10.41
CA ARG A 281 -11.67 -10.19 -10.89
C ARG A 281 -10.99 -9.66 -12.15
N TRP A 282 -11.78 -9.20 -13.12
CA TRP A 282 -11.26 -8.62 -14.36
C TRP A 282 -10.51 -7.31 -14.10
N LEU A 283 -11.00 -6.49 -13.17
CA LEU A 283 -10.31 -5.26 -12.77
C LEU A 283 -8.90 -5.56 -12.25
N SER A 284 -8.76 -6.56 -11.36
CA SER A 284 -7.44 -6.98 -10.87
C SER A 284 -6.55 -7.55 -11.98
N GLY A 285 -7.13 -8.31 -12.90
CA GLY A 285 -6.41 -8.85 -14.08
C GLY A 285 -5.89 -7.76 -15.01
N ILE A 286 -6.69 -6.71 -15.25
CA ILE A 286 -6.27 -5.54 -16.02
C ILE A 286 -5.10 -4.84 -15.30
N GLY A 287 -5.16 -4.70 -13.96
CA GLY A 287 -4.06 -4.16 -13.17
C GLY A 287 -2.76 -4.93 -13.37
N LEU A 288 -2.80 -6.26 -13.26
CA LEU A 288 -1.62 -7.11 -13.52
C LEU A 288 -1.11 -6.98 -14.96
N ALA A 289 -2.00 -6.96 -15.96
CA ALA A 289 -1.61 -6.79 -17.36
C ALA A 289 -0.89 -5.45 -17.59
N LEU A 290 -1.39 -4.36 -17.00
CA LEU A 290 -0.76 -3.06 -17.07
C LEU A 290 0.62 -3.03 -16.36
N ILE A 291 0.79 -3.74 -15.23
CA ILE A 291 2.10 -3.89 -14.60
C ILE A 291 3.10 -4.56 -15.56
N ALA A 292 2.69 -5.64 -16.23
CA ALA A 292 3.54 -6.31 -17.21
C ALA A 292 3.94 -5.39 -18.36
N VAL A 293 3.00 -4.58 -18.88
CA VAL A 293 3.29 -3.55 -19.90
C VAL A 293 4.27 -2.49 -19.35
N GLY A 294 4.09 -2.06 -18.11
CA GLY A 294 5.01 -1.13 -17.44
C GLY A 294 6.44 -1.68 -17.37
N CYS A 295 6.61 -2.97 -17.04
CA CYS A 295 7.92 -3.62 -17.03
C CYS A 295 8.59 -3.62 -18.41
N LEU A 296 7.83 -3.91 -19.48
CA LEU A 296 8.35 -3.86 -20.86
C LEU A 296 8.75 -2.45 -21.29
N LEU A 297 8.01 -1.44 -20.85
CA LEU A 297 8.35 -0.03 -21.12
C LEU A 297 9.63 0.40 -20.36
N PHE A 298 9.84 -0.08 -19.14
CA PHE A 298 11.09 0.12 -18.41
C PHE A 298 12.29 -0.52 -19.13
N GLU A 299 12.09 -1.70 -19.73
CA GLU A 299 13.13 -2.42 -20.46
C GLU A 299 13.52 -1.72 -21.78
N ALA A 300 12.57 -0.98 -22.40
CA ALA A 300 12.78 -0.31 -23.68
C ALA A 300 13.81 0.84 -23.66
N GLY A 301 14.13 1.37 -22.49
CA GLY A 301 15.35 2.13 -22.22
C GLY A 301 15.23 3.66 -22.26
N PRO A 302 14.79 4.35 -23.32
CA PRO A 302 14.83 5.82 -23.35
C PRO A 302 13.94 6.47 -22.30
N LEU A 303 14.40 7.58 -21.74
CA LEU A 303 13.73 8.32 -20.65
C LEU A 303 12.22 8.50 -20.84
N PRO A 304 11.69 8.87 -22.02
CA PRO A 304 10.24 9.00 -22.19
C PRO A 304 9.48 7.67 -21.97
N LEU A 305 10.06 6.55 -22.39
CA LEU A 305 9.45 5.22 -22.20
C LEU A 305 9.55 4.74 -20.75
N VAL A 306 10.64 5.04 -20.06
CA VAL A 306 10.77 4.77 -18.62
C VAL A 306 9.73 5.56 -17.83
N LEU A 307 9.55 6.86 -18.12
CA LEU A 307 8.54 7.67 -17.45
C LEU A 307 7.12 7.21 -17.80
N LEU A 308 6.86 6.85 -19.06
CA LEU A 308 5.58 6.25 -19.46
C LEU A 308 5.34 4.93 -18.75
N GLY A 309 6.37 4.08 -18.62
CA GLY A 309 6.33 2.82 -17.84
C GLY A 309 5.96 3.07 -16.38
N ALA A 310 6.55 4.09 -15.77
CA ALA A 310 6.21 4.50 -14.40
C ALA A 310 4.74 4.95 -14.27
N VAL A 311 4.25 5.77 -15.21
CA VAL A 311 2.85 6.18 -15.26
C VAL A 311 1.92 4.97 -15.42
N VAL A 312 2.20 4.06 -16.35
CA VAL A 312 1.40 2.84 -16.60
C VAL A 312 1.39 1.95 -15.38
N PHE A 313 2.56 1.74 -14.74
CA PHE A 313 2.67 0.99 -13.50
C PHE A 313 1.83 1.64 -12.38
N GLY A 314 1.86 2.98 -12.29
CA GLY A 314 1.05 3.74 -11.35
C GLY A 314 -0.45 3.58 -11.60
N VAL A 315 -0.90 3.68 -12.86
CA VAL A 315 -2.31 3.44 -13.26
C VAL A 315 -2.77 2.03 -12.86
N ALA A 316 -1.88 1.04 -12.89
CA ALA A 316 -2.16 -0.36 -12.64
C ALA A 316 -2.46 -0.71 -11.18
N LEU A 317 -1.79 -0.04 -10.22
CA LEU A 317 -1.85 -0.38 -8.80
C LEU A 317 -3.25 -0.23 -8.18
N PRO A 318 -3.99 0.89 -8.36
CA PRO A 318 -5.33 1.01 -7.79
C PRO A 318 -6.33 -0.04 -8.31
N PRO A 319 -6.47 -0.29 -9.62
CA PRO A 319 -7.33 -1.35 -10.13
C PRO A 319 -7.01 -2.72 -9.56
N LEU A 320 -5.73 -3.08 -9.48
CA LEU A 320 -5.26 -4.34 -8.91
C LEU A 320 -5.76 -4.53 -7.48
N LEU A 321 -5.52 -3.55 -6.63
CA LEU A 321 -5.85 -3.62 -5.20
C LEU A 321 -7.36 -3.48 -4.96
N VAL A 322 -8.02 -2.51 -5.61
CA VAL A 322 -9.47 -2.30 -5.46
C VAL A 322 -10.24 -3.55 -5.86
N GLY A 323 -9.90 -4.18 -6.99
CA GLY A 323 -10.54 -5.41 -7.44
C GLY A 323 -10.36 -6.56 -6.44
N ALA A 324 -9.12 -6.78 -5.95
CA ALA A 324 -8.83 -7.84 -5.00
C ALA A 324 -9.53 -7.63 -3.64
N TYR A 325 -9.44 -6.43 -3.08
CA TYR A 325 -10.08 -6.11 -1.79
C TYR A 325 -11.60 -6.17 -1.88
N THR A 326 -12.21 -5.63 -2.95
CA THR A 326 -13.66 -5.70 -3.16
C THR A 326 -14.13 -7.13 -3.30
N LEU A 327 -13.39 -7.97 -4.02
CA LEU A 327 -13.75 -9.38 -4.17
C LEU A 327 -13.73 -10.12 -2.81
N ILE A 328 -12.73 -9.86 -1.97
CA ILE A 328 -12.69 -10.43 -0.62
C ILE A 328 -13.91 -9.96 0.18
N GLN A 329 -14.25 -8.68 0.14
CA GLN A 329 -15.40 -8.13 0.85
C GLN A 329 -16.72 -8.73 0.40
N THR A 330 -16.92 -8.89 -0.91
CA THR A 330 -18.18 -9.39 -1.49
C THR A 330 -18.37 -10.91 -1.36
N ARG A 331 -17.28 -11.66 -1.21
CA ARG A 331 -17.30 -13.14 -1.13
C ARG A 331 -17.03 -13.68 0.27
N THR A 332 -16.94 -12.82 1.27
CA THR A 332 -16.64 -13.22 2.65
C THR A 332 -17.68 -12.60 3.59
N SER A 333 -18.23 -13.42 4.50
CA SER A 333 -19.13 -12.91 5.55
C SER A 333 -18.40 -11.91 6.46
N SER A 334 -19.14 -10.96 7.03
CA SER A 334 -18.59 -9.90 7.88
C SER A 334 -17.71 -10.43 9.03
N GLU A 335 -18.05 -11.59 9.59
CA GLU A 335 -17.32 -12.25 10.67
C GLU A 335 -15.93 -12.79 10.25
N LEU A 336 -15.79 -13.17 8.98
CA LEU A 336 -14.56 -13.73 8.43
C LEU A 336 -13.72 -12.73 7.63
N GLN A 337 -14.25 -11.53 7.34
CA GLN A 337 -13.55 -10.55 6.51
C GLN A 337 -12.17 -10.18 7.05
N GLY A 338 -12.06 -9.88 8.35
CA GLY A 338 -10.77 -9.55 8.97
C GLY A 338 -9.74 -10.67 8.81
N ARG A 339 -10.17 -11.93 9.01
CA ARG A 339 -9.33 -13.12 8.85
C ARG A 339 -8.91 -13.36 7.40
N ALA A 340 -9.83 -13.14 6.46
CA ALA A 340 -9.54 -13.27 5.03
C ALA A 340 -8.58 -12.18 4.53
N PHE A 341 -8.71 -10.93 5.01
CA PHE A 341 -7.76 -9.85 4.72
C PHE A 341 -6.38 -10.13 5.30
N SER A 342 -6.29 -10.58 6.55
CA SER A 342 -4.99 -10.94 7.16
C SER A 342 -4.29 -12.07 6.40
N ALA A 343 -5.04 -13.09 5.97
CA ALA A 343 -4.52 -14.16 5.15
C ALA A 343 -4.04 -13.64 3.78
N PHE A 344 -4.82 -12.78 3.12
CA PHE A 344 -4.47 -12.15 1.85
C PHE A 344 -3.20 -11.31 1.96
N ASP A 345 -3.12 -10.44 2.96
CA ASP A 345 -1.96 -9.56 3.16
C ASP A 345 -0.69 -10.37 3.41
N LEU A 346 -0.77 -11.47 4.17
CA LEU A 346 0.37 -12.35 4.40
C LEU A 346 0.80 -13.09 3.13
N ILE A 347 -0.18 -13.60 2.34
CA ILE A 347 0.08 -14.27 1.07
C ILE A 347 0.70 -13.33 0.04
N ALA A 348 0.37 -12.04 0.08
CA ALA A 348 0.95 -11.04 -0.82
C ALA A 348 2.33 -10.56 -0.33
N THR A 349 2.44 -10.20 0.96
CA THR A 349 3.64 -9.57 1.53
C THR A 349 4.81 -10.54 1.65
N LEU A 350 4.58 -11.80 2.03
CA LEU A 350 5.66 -12.77 2.24
C LEU A 350 6.43 -13.08 0.94
N PRO A 351 5.79 -13.45 -0.17
CA PRO A 351 6.49 -13.65 -1.44
C PRO A 351 7.16 -12.39 -1.96
N GLN A 352 6.51 -11.22 -1.82
CA GLN A 352 7.08 -9.94 -2.23
C GLN A 352 8.36 -9.62 -1.45
N THR A 353 8.35 -9.80 -0.13
CA THR A 353 9.53 -9.57 0.71
C THR A 353 10.70 -10.48 0.30
N ILE A 354 10.42 -11.76 0.08
CA ILE A 354 11.42 -12.72 -0.40
C ILE A 354 11.95 -12.29 -1.78
N SER A 355 11.05 -11.85 -2.67
CA SER A 355 11.44 -11.43 -4.02
C SER A 355 12.34 -10.20 -4.02
N ILE A 356 12.23 -9.27 -3.06
CA ILE A 356 13.19 -8.15 -2.93
C ILE A 356 14.60 -8.68 -2.68
N ALA A 357 14.77 -9.63 -1.75
CA ALA A 357 16.07 -10.22 -1.47
C ALA A 357 16.62 -11.04 -2.65
N VAL A 358 15.75 -11.80 -3.33
CA VAL A 358 16.08 -12.57 -4.52
C VAL A 358 16.50 -11.63 -5.66
N GLY A 359 15.77 -10.53 -5.88
CA GLY A 359 16.13 -9.50 -6.86
C GLY A 359 17.50 -8.88 -6.55
N ALA A 360 17.75 -8.50 -5.29
CA ALA A 360 19.06 -7.98 -4.90
C ALA A 360 20.23 -8.94 -5.22
N ALA A 361 20.00 -10.24 -5.14
CA ALA A 361 20.99 -11.24 -5.53
C ALA A 361 21.06 -11.45 -7.05
N LEU A 362 19.90 -11.52 -7.72
CA LEU A 362 19.83 -11.83 -9.16
C LEU A 362 20.29 -10.67 -10.04
N ILE A 363 20.16 -9.42 -9.61
CA ILE A 363 20.56 -8.26 -10.42
C ILE A 363 22.05 -8.29 -10.79
N THR A 364 22.88 -8.92 -9.96
CA THR A 364 24.30 -9.06 -10.21
C THR A 364 24.62 -10.08 -11.30
N VAL A 365 23.73 -11.05 -11.54
CA VAL A 365 23.90 -12.15 -12.48
C VAL A 365 23.11 -11.90 -13.77
N LEU A 366 21.86 -11.53 -13.67
CA LEU A 366 20.94 -11.36 -14.81
C LEU A 366 20.90 -9.91 -15.32
N GLY A 367 21.34 -8.95 -14.51
CA GLY A 367 21.16 -7.53 -14.77
C GLY A 367 19.67 -7.10 -14.66
N TYR A 368 19.42 -5.80 -14.68
CA TYR A 368 18.06 -5.26 -14.53
C TYR A 368 17.11 -5.67 -15.68
N ARG A 369 17.60 -5.83 -16.91
CA ARG A 369 16.78 -6.28 -18.06
C ARG A 369 16.27 -7.70 -17.86
N GLY A 370 17.13 -8.61 -17.36
CA GLY A 370 16.70 -9.98 -17.04
C GLY A 370 15.63 -10.00 -15.95
N GLU A 371 15.77 -9.18 -14.92
CA GLU A 371 14.75 -9.03 -13.88
C GLU A 371 13.42 -8.50 -14.43
N LEU A 372 13.46 -7.42 -15.24
CA LEU A 372 12.26 -6.84 -15.85
C LEU A 372 11.56 -7.82 -16.80
N THR A 373 12.32 -8.58 -17.58
CA THR A 373 11.76 -9.64 -18.45
C THR A 373 11.07 -10.73 -17.64
N ILE A 374 11.71 -11.22 -16.56
CA ILE A 374 11.09 -12.21 -15.66
C ILE A 374 9.82 -11.63 -15.04
N MET A 375 9.87 -10.39 -14.54
CA MET A 375 8.70 -9.71 -14.00
C MET A 375 7.57 -9.62 -15.03
N ALA A 376 7.87 -9.14 -16.24
CA ALA A 376 6.86 -8.99 -17.29
C ALA A 376 6.20 -10.34 -17.63
N VAL A 377 6.99 -11.40 -17.79
CA VAL A 377 6.49 -12.75 -18.15
C VAL A 377 5.64 -13.33 -17.01
N VAL A 378 6.14 -13.31 -15.77
CA VAL A 378 5.44 -13.90 -14.62
C VAL A 378 4.17 -13.13 -14.29
N VAL A 379 4.22 -11.80 -14.32
CA VAL A 379 3.04 -10.95 -14.05
C VAL A 379 2.01 -11.09 -15.20
N ALA A 380 2.44 -11.17 -16.47
CA ALA A 380 1.54 -11.44 -17.59
C ALA A 380 0.90 -12.84 -17.47
N ALA A 381 1.66 -13.86 -17.10
CA ALA A 381 1.11 -15.19 -16.83
C ALA A 381 0.11 -15.17 -15.67
N SER A 382 0.39 -14.41 -14.61
CA SER A 382 -0.53 -14.20 -13.49
C SER A 382 -1.82 -13.49 -13.93
N ALA A 383 -1.72 -12.48 -14.79
CA ALA A 383 -2.88 -11.81 -15.38
C ALA A 383 -3.72 -12.77 -16.21
N ILE A 384 -3.09 -13.56 -17.08
CA ILE A 384 -3.78 -14.59 -17.90
C ILE A 384 -4.46 -15.61 -16.99
N MET A 385 -3.73 -16.14 -15.99
CA MET A 385 -4.28 -17.09 -15.03
C MET A 385 -5.53 -16.52 -14.34
N LEU A 386 -5.51 -15.24 -13.98
CA LEU A 386 -6.64 -14.57 -13.33
C LEU A 386 -7.82 -14.37 -14.28
N LEU A 387 -7.57 -14.07 -15.54
CA LEU A 387 -8.59 -13.81 -16.55
C LEU A 387 -9.24 -15.10 -17.13
N LEU A 388 -8.62 -16.27 -16.97
CA LEU A 388 -9.20 -17.54 -17.38
C LEU A 388 -10.54 -17.81 -16.66
N PRO A 389 -11.52 -18.46 -17.33
CA PRO A 389 -12.81 -18.79 -16.73
C PRO A 389 -12.67 -19.57 -15.41
N VAL A 390 -13.54 -19.26 -14.45
CA VAL A 390 -13.64 -19.96 -13.16
C VAL A 390 -15.00 -20.61 -13.08
N ALA A 391 -15.05 -21.87 -12.66
CA ALA A 391 -16.32 -22.60 -12.50
C ALA A 391 -17.26 -21.83 -11.53
N GLY A 392 -18.50 -21.62 -11.96
CA GLY A 392 -19.53 -20.91 -11.16
C GLY A 392 -19.60 -19.39 -11.35
N GLU A 393 -18.75 -18.79 -12.21
CA GLU A 393 -18.91 -17.38 -12.60
C GLU A 393 -19.50 -17.25 -14.02
N PRO A 394 -20.42 -16.29 -14.26
CA PRO A 394 -20.85 -15.97 -15.61
C PRO A 394 -19.69 -15.45 -16.45
N ASN A 395 -19.59 -15.89 -17.69
CA ASN A 395 -18.56 -15.44 -18.62
C ASN A 395 -18.65 -13.91 -18.85
N PHE A 396 -17.50 -13.27 -19.08
CA PHE A 396 -17.41 -11.83 -19.35
C PHE A 396 -18.40 -11.35 -20.42
N GLY A 397 -18.56 -12.11 -21.50
CA GLY A 397 -19.51 -11.81 -22.59
C GLY A 397 -20.97 -11.70 -22.11
N MET A 398 -21.43 -12.61 -21.25
CA MET A 398 -22.80 -12.58 -20.71
C MET A 398 -23.04 -11.36 -19.78
N ARG A 399 -22.02 -10.89 -19.05
CA ARG A 399 -22.16 -9.68 -18.22
C ARG A 399 -22.25 -8.42 -19.05
N VAL A 400 -21.48 -8.34 -20.15
CA VAL A 400 -21.53 -7.19 -21.07
C VAL A 400 -22.89 -7.12 -21.78
N GLU A 401 -23.42 -8.27 -22.23
CA GLU A 401 -24.75 -8.36 -22.81
C GLU A 401 -25.84 -7.96 -21.82
N GLN A 402 -25.82 -8.47 -20.59
CA GLN A 402 -26.77 -8.09 -19.54
C GLN A 402 -26.72 -6.60 -19.22
N THR A 403 -25.53 -5.99 -19.13
CA THR A 403 -25.39 -4.55 -18.85
C THR A 403 -25.87 -3.69 -20.04
N LEU A 404 -25.73 -4.18 -21.26
CA LEU A 404 -26.25 -3.52 -22.47
C LEU A 404 -27.78 -3.65 -22.54
N ASP A 405 -28.32 -4.83 -22.23
CA ASP A 405 -29.79 -5.05 -22.20
C ASP A 405 -30.47 -4.25 -21.09
N ASP A 406 -29.88 -4.19 -19.88
CA ASP A 406 -30.40 -3.36 -18.78
C ASP A 406 -30.32 -1.86 -19.13
N GLY A 407 -29.27 -1.42 -19.84
CA GLY A 407 -29.13 -0.05 -20.35
C GLY A 407 -30.18 0.31 -21.40
N VAL A 408 -30.47 -0.61 -22.31
CA VAL A 408 -31.50 -0.42 -23.35
C VAL A 408 -32.91 -0.45 -22.77
N GLN A 409 -33.18 -1.28 -21.76
CA GLN A 409 -34.48 -1.32 -21.08
C GLN A 409 -34.73 -0.07 -20.23
N SER A 410 -33.69 0.50 -19.61
CA SER A 410 -33.83 1.76 -18.83
C SER A 410 -34.13 2.96 -19.70
N ASP A 411 -33.57 3.03 -20.92
CA ASP A 411 -33.85 4.09 -21.89
C ASP A 411 -35.24 3.95 -22.51
N SER A 412 -35.71 2.70 -22.76
CA SER A 412 -37.04 2.48 -23.32
C SER A 412 -38.19 2.75 -22.33
N SER A 413 -37.94 2.61 -21.03
CA SER A 413 -38.93 2.92 -19.98
C SER A 413 -39.02 4.41 -19.64
N ALA A 414 -38.05 5.22 -20.08
CA ALA A 414 -38.06 6.67 -19.90
C ALA A 414 -38.89 7.41 -20.97
N ASP A 415 -39.20 6.74 -22.11
CA ASP A 415 -39.93 7.33 -23.25
C ASP A 415 -41.44 7.04 -23.22
N ASP A 416 -41.93 6.10 -22.36
CA ASP A 416 -43.33 5.86 -22.12
C ASP A 416 -43.88 6.83 -21.04
N GLY A 417 -44.21 8.04 -21.49
CA GLY A 417 -44.82 9.09 -20.71
C GLY A 417 -46.16 8.70 -20.10
N GLN A 418 -46.16 8.05 -18.93
CA GLN A 418 -47.33 7.94 -18.07
C GLN A 418 -47.43 9.13 -17.12
N THR A 419 -48.29 10.07 -17.44
CA THR A 419 -48.81 11.09 -16.53
C THR A 419 -49.37 10.46 -15.26
N PRO A 420 -48.95 10.92 -14.06
CA PRO A 420 -49.52 10.42 -12.81
C PRO A 420 -51.00 10.90 -12.68
N SER A 421 -51.95 9.97 -12.67
CA SER A 421 -53.35 10.25 -12.30
C SER A 421 -53.42 10.59 -10.81
N ILE A 422 -53.74 11.82 -10.51
CA ILE A 422 -54.05 12.32 -9.16
C ILE A 422 -55.39 11.77 -8.77
N THR A 423 -55.47 10.81 -7.82
CA THR A 423 -56.70 10.40 -7.15
C THR A 423 -56.80 11.19 -5.86
N PRO A 424 -57.94 11.94 -5.62
CA PRO A 424 -58.11 12.69 -4.37
C PRO A 424 -58.45 11.73 -3.22
N ILE A 425 -57.71 11.81 -2.13
CA ILE A 425 -58.04 11.17 -0.85
C ILE A 425 -59.14 12.01 -0.21
N ILE A 426 -60.34 11.43 -0.13
CA ILE A 426 -61.46 11.94 0.70
C ILE A 426 -61.31 11.34 2.10
N GLU A 427 -61.33 12.21 3.12
CA GLU A 427 -61.35 11.93 4.55
C GLU A 427 -62.45 10.95 4.96
N ARG A 428 -62.09 10.01 5.83
CA ARG A 428 -62.88 9.71 7.06
C ARG A 428 -61.94 9.13 8.13
#